data_d40b6d437bb3d106f5feb372fc12c94a
#
_entry.id   d40b6d437bb3d106f5feb372fc12c94a
#
_cell.length_a   1.000
_cell.length_b   1.000
_cell.length_c   1.000
_cell.angle_alpha   90.00
_cell.angle_beta   90.00
_cell.angle_gamma   90.00
#
_symmetry.space_group_name_H-M   'P 1'
#
loop_
_entity.id
_entity.type
_entity.pdbx_description
1 polymer ?
#
loop_
_entity_poly.entity_id
_entity_poly.type
_entity_poly.pdbx_seq_one_letter_code
_entity_poly.pdbx_strand_id
1 'polypeptide(L)'
;VYLYIDDTQRQLCLAHVLRDFVALGERAGAPGRLGKRLQRCLADAFKILNQPGRDPGDLTVLQADLAASRERLKTLLQQGARGRDPQTARFCAGLLERYGALWTFTRVAGVPATNNTAERSLRHAVMWRKTSYGTQTDHGNRAVERLLTIRETCRLQHPRLHTYLTDAITAHQHGQPVLAPLQA
;
A
#
# COMPACT_ATOMS: atom_id res chain seq x y z
N VAL A 1 9.59 11.29 3.24
CA VAL A 1 10.59 10.31 2.74
C VAL A 1 10.45 10.07 1.23
N TYR A 2 9.26 10.21 0.62
CA TYR A 2 9.02 9.90 -0.80
C TYR A 2 8.99 11.13 -1.73
N LEU A 3 9.46 12.28 -1.29
CA LEU A 3 9.40 13.54 -2.04
C LEU A 3 10.34 13.59 -3.26
N TYR A 4 11.32 12.66 -3.32
CA TYR A 4 12.33 12.60 -4.38
C TYR A 4 12.02 11.60 -5.51
N ILE A 5 10.90 10.88 -5.42
CA ILE A 5 10.49 9.92 -6.46
C ILE A 5 9.56 10.64 -7.41
N ASP A 6 9.90 10.64 -8.70
CA ASP A 6 9.04 11.16 -9.76
C ASP A 6 7.67 10.49 -9.74
N ASP A 7 6.61 11.26 -9.95
CA ASP A 7 5.24 10.73 -9.95
C ASP A 7 5.00 9.70 -11.06
N THR A 8 5.85 9.66 -12.10
CA THR A 8 5.83 8.62 -13.14
C THR A 8 6.33 7.27 -12.63
N GLN A 9 7.19 7.27 -11.61
CA GLN A 9 7.77 6.09 -10.97
C GLN A 9 7.07 5.69 -9.68
N ARG A 10 5.98 6.38 -9.33
CA ARG A 10 5.24 6.17 -8.09
C ARG A 10 3.87 5.57 -8.38
N GLN A 11 3.42 4.69 -7.51
CA GLN A 11 2.03 4.25 -7.42
C GLN A 11 1.44 4.75 -6.10
N LEU A 12 0.40 5.57 -6.17
CA LEU A 12 -0.38 5.91 -4.99
C LEU A 12 -1.30 4.74 -4.62
N CYS A 13 -1.28 4.35 -3.36
CA CYS A 13 -2.10 3.24 -2.88
C CYS A 13 -3.59 3.57 -2.96
N LEU A 14 -4.31 2.92 -3.88
CA LEU A 14 -5.75 3.17 -4.07
C LEU A 14 -6.58 2.87 -2.82
N ALA A 15 -6.13 1.96 -1.94
CA ALA A 15 -6.83 1.68 -0.68
C ALA A 15 -6.77 2.87 0.29
N HIS A 16 -5.68 3.63 0.33
CA HIS A 16 -5.58 4.86 1.11
C HIS A 16 -6.46 5.95 0.53
N VAL A 17 -6.40 6.16 -0.78
CA VAL A 17 -7.27 7.13 -1.47
C VAL A 17 -8.74 6.82 -1.25
N LEU A 18 -9.12 5.53 -1.25
CA LEU A 18 -10.49 5.13 -0.93
C LEU A 18 -10.89 5.50 0.50
N ARG A 19 -10.00 5.32 1.48
CA ARG A 19 -10.24 5.75 2.88
C ARG A 19 -10.42 7.27 2.98
N ASP A 20 -9.64 8.04 2.24
CA ASP A 20 -9.76 9.50 2.20
C ASP A 20 -11.11 9.92 1.58
N PHE A 21 -11.58 9.22 0.54
CA PHE A 21 -12.91 9.46 -0.05
C PHE A 21 -14.05 9.09 0.90
N VAL A 22 -13.88 8.03 1.70
CA VAL A 22 -14.83 7.67 2.77
C VAL A 22 -14.91 8.79 3.81
N ALA A 23 -13.77 9.22 4.33
CA ALA A 23 -13.70 10.33 5.30
C ALA A 23 -14.30 11.64 4.75
N LEU A 24 -14.04 11.94 3.47
CA LEU A 24 -14.69 13.07 2.79
C LEU A 24 -16.22 12.86 2.71
N GLY A 25 -16.66 11.63 2.46
CA GLY A 25 -18.07 11.25 2.36
C GLY A 25 -18.88 11.39 3.66
N GLU A 26 -18.21 11.37 4.81
CA GLU A 26 -18.80 11.57 6.13
C GLU A 26 -19.09 13.06 6.44
N ARG A 27 -18.51 13.99 5.68
CA ARG A 27 -18.73 15.41 5.86
C ARG A 27 -20.14 15.82 5.41
N ALA A 28 -20.69 16.85 6.02
CA ALA A 28 -21.99 17.40 5.64
C ALA A 28 -21.95 18.16 4.30
N GLY A 29 -23.08 18.27 3.64
CA GLY A 29 -23.29 19.14 2.50
C GLY A 29 -22.63 18.67 1.19
N ALA A 30 -22.14 19.60 0.39
CA ALA A 30 -21.56 19.35 -0.92
C ALA A 30 -20.28 18.49 -0.86
N PRO A 31 -19.35 18.70 0.08
CA PRO A 31 -18.17 17.84 0.27
C PRO A 31 -18.53 16.37 0.47
N GLY A 32 -19.48 16.07 1.36
CA GLY A 32 -19.90 14.69 1.62
C GLY A 32 -20.57 14.02 0.41
N ARG A 33 -21.40 14.77 -0.34
CA ARG A 33 -21.98 14.23 -1.59
C ARG A 33 -20.89 13.89 -2.63
N LEU A 34 -19.89 14.76 -2.76
CA LEU A 34 -18.75 14.51 -3.64
C LEU A 34 -17.95 13.29 -3.15
N GLY A 35 -17.61 13.20 -1.87
CA GLY A 35 -16.89 12.08 -1.29
C GLY A 35 -17.57 10.74 -1.56
N LYS A 36 -18.87 10.63 -1.39
CA LYS A 36 -19.67 9.45 -1.70
C LYS A 36 -19.63 9.07 -3.20
N ARG A 37 -19.57 10.07 -4.10
CA ARG A 37 -19.43 9.83 -5.54
C ARG A 37 -18.04 9.34 -5.91
N LEU A 38 -16.99 9.95 -5.33
CA LEU A 38 -15.59 9.53 -5.49
C LEU A 38 -15.39 8.11 -4.96
N GLN A 39 -15.91 7.81 -3.78
CA GLN A 39 -15.87 6.47 -3.17
C GLN A 39 -16.49 5.42 -4.09
N ARG A 40 -17.71 5.66 -4.61
CA ARG A 40 -18.37 4.74 -5.53
C ARG A 40 -17.56 4.52 -6.81
N CYS A 41 -17.03 5.60 -7.39
CA CYS A 41 -16.21 5.51 -8.60
C CYS A 41 -14.97 4.63 -8.40
N LEU A 42 -14.28 4.79 -7.27
CA LEU A 42 -13.09 3.99 -6.97
C LEU A 42 -13.45 2.55 -6.55
N ALA A 43 -14.59 2.34 -5.88
CA ALA A 43 -15.10 1.00 -5.58
C ALA A 43 -15.45 0.21 -6.84
N ASP A 44 -15.99 0.86 -7.87
CA ASP A 44 -16.25 0.24 -9.17
C ASP A 44 -14.94 -0.18 -9.86
N ALA A 45 -13.89 0.64 -9.78
CA ALA A 45 -12.56 0.26 -10.25
C ALA A 45 -12.00 -0.97 -9.49
N PHE A 46 -12.20 -1.06 -8.18
CA PHE A 46 -11.83 -2.25 -7.39
C PHE A 46 -12.60 -3.52 -7.78
N LYS A 47 -13.88 -3.40 -8.16
CA LYS A 47 -14.63 -4.56 -8.68
C LYS A 47 -13.99 -5.08 -9.97
N ILE A 48 -13.58 -4.19 -10.86
CA ILE A 48 -12.87 -4.56 -12.08
C ILE A 48 -11.55 -5.26 -11.75
N LEU A 49 -10.74 -4.70 -10.83
CA LEU A 49 -9.46 -5.25 -10.41
C LEU A 49 -9.57 -6.65 -9.77
N ASN A 50 -10.66 -6.92 -9.07
CA ASN A 50 -10.89 -8.16 -8.33
C ASN A 50 -11.74 -9.18 -9.11
N GLN A 51 -11.94 -9.00 -10.41
CA GLN A 51 -12.69 -9.98 -11.22
C GLN A 51 -11.96 -11.32 -11.25
N PRO A 52 -12.66 -12.44 -10.95
CA PRO A 52 -12.09 -13.77 -11.05
C PRO A 52 -11.63 -14.08 -12.49
N GLY A 53 -10.48 -14.74 -12.64
CA GLY A 53 -9.94 -15.15 -13.94
C GLY A 53 -9.27 -14.05 -14.75
N ARG A 54 -9.14 -12.84 -14.21
CA ARG A 54 -8.35 -11.78 -14.84
C ARG A 54 -6.86 -12.14 -14.85
N ASP A 55 -6.21 -12.00 -16.01
CA ASP A 55 -4.76 -12.01 -16.11
C ASP A 55 -4.18 -10.68 -15.62
N PRO A 56 -3.43 -10.66 -14.50
CA PRO A 56 -2.83 -9.42 -14.00
C PRO A 56 -1.73 -8.88 -14.93
N GLY A 57 -1.24 -9.67 -15.89
CA GLY A 57 -0.22 -9.26 -16.86
C GLY A 57 -0.78 -8.57 -18.10
N ASP A 58 -2.08 -8.71 -18.40
CA ASP A 58 -2.69 -8.05 -19.56
C ASP A 58 -3.07 -6.59 -19.23
N LEU A 59 -2.07 -5.73 -19.37
CA LEU A 59 -2.23 -4.30 -19.11
C LEU A 59 -3.14 -3.60 -20.13
N THR A 60 -3.25 -4.11 -21.35
CA THR A 60 -4.08 -3.52 -22.41
C THR A 60 -5.56 -3.66 -22.07
N VAL A 61 -5.98 -4.86 -21.73
CA VAL A 61 -7.35 -5.12 -21.28
C VAL A 61 -7.64 -4.35 -19.98
N LEU A 62 -6.70 -4.33 -19.05
CA LEU A 62 -6.85 -3.60 -17.79
C LEU A 62 -7.05 -2.09 -18.01
N GLN A 63 -6.30 -1.50 -18.93
CA GLN A 63 -6.43 -0.08 -19.28
C GLN A 63 -7.79 0.22 -19.89
N ALA A 64 -8.25 -0.63 -20.80
CA ALA A 64 -9.55 -0.47 -21.47
C ALA A 64 -10.70 -0.56 -20.45
N ASP A 65 -10.69 -1.58 -19.59
CA ASP A 65 -11.73 -1.79 -18.59
C ASP A 65 -11.82 -0.65 -17.56
N LEU A 66 -10.68 -0.07 -17.20
CA LEU A 66 -10.61 1.03 -16.23
C LEU A 66 -10.79 2.42 -16.85
N ALA A 67 -10.85 2.54 -18.18
CA ALA A 67 -10.90 3.84 -18.87
C ALA A 67 -12.06 4.71 -18.40
N ALA A 68 -13.26 4.16 -18.36
CA ALA A 68 -14.47 4.87 -17.90
C ALA A 68 -14.37 5.31 -16.43
N SER A 69 -13.84 4.46 -15.56
CA SER A 69 -13.64 4.77 -14.14
C SER A 69 -12.59 5.87 -13.97
N ARG A 70 -11.53 5.85 -14.76
CA ARG A 70 -10.48 6.88 -14.77
C ARG A 70 -11.05 8.25 -15.15
N GLU A 71 -11.73 8.35 -16.30
CA GLU A 71 -12.30 9.62 -16.74
C GLU A 71 -13.35 10.16 -15.76
N ARG A 72 -14.21 9.30 -15.23
CA ARG A 72 -15.18 9.68 -14.20
C ARG A 72 -14.51 10.18 -12.93
N LEU A 73 -13.47 9.52 -12.46
CA LEU A 73 -12.71 9.94 -11.28
C LEU A 73 -12.06 11.32 -11.50
N LYS A 74 -11.43 11.53 -12.66
CA LYS A 74 -10.82 12.80 -13.03
C LYS A 74 -11.83 13.93 -13.04
N THR A 75 -12.98 13.73 -13.67
CA THR A 75 -14.08 14.71 -13.70
C THR A 75 -14.57 15.07 -12.30
N LEU A 76 -14.76 14.08 -11.43
CA LEU A 76 -15.18 14.31 -10.05
C LEU A 76 -14.14 15.10 -9.24
N LEU A 77 -12.85 14.78 -9.40
CA LEU A 77 -11.77 15.53 -8.77
C LEU A 77 -11.70 16.97 -9.28
N GLN A 78 -11.89 17.21 -10.59
CA GLN A 78 -11.97 18.57 -11.17
C GLN A 78 -13.14 19.36 -10.59
N GLN A 79 -14.32 18.73 -10.42
CA GLN A 79 -15.46 19.35 -9.76
C GLN A 79 -15.13 19.74 -8.31
N GLY A 80 -14.46 18.86 -7.57
CA GLY A 80 -14.03 19.10 -6.22
C GLY A 80 -13.01 20.22 -6.09
N ALA A 81 -12.01 20.27 -6.99
CA ALA A 81 -10.98 21.30 -7.01
C ALA A 81 -11.53 22.71 -7.28
N ARG A 82 -12.66 22.81 -7.98
CA ARG A 82 -13.39 24.06 -8.23
C ARG A 82 -14.46 24.36 -7.19
N GLY A 83 -14.60 23.48 -6.19
CA GLY A 83 -15.62 23.63 -5.14
C GLY A 83 -15.35 24.78 -4.19
N ARG A 84 -16.39 25.24 -3.48
CA ARG A 84 -16.30 26.36 -2.53
C ARG A 84 -15.64 25.99 -1.20
N ASP A 85 -15.56 24.71 -0.86
CA ASP A 85 -14.92 24.25 0.38
C ASP A 85 -13.40 24.18 0.18
N PRO A 86 -12.59 25.01 0.85
CA PRO A 86 -11.17 25.13 0.58
C PRO A 86 -10.38 23.84 0.88
N GLN A 87 -10.83 23.07 1.87
CA GLN A 87 -10.18 21.80 2.23
C GLN A 87 -10.40 20.74 1.14
N THR A 88 -11.65 20.60 0.67
CA THR A 88 -11.98 19.69 -0.43
C THR A 88 -11.29 20.10 -1.72
N ALA A 89 -11.28 21.41 -2.04
CA ALA A 89 -10.64 21.91 -3.24
C ALA A 89 -9.14 21.60 -3.25
N ARG A 90 -8.44 21.84 -2.15
CA ARG A 90 -7.02 21.56 -2.00
C ARG A 90 -6.73 20.05 -2.08
N PHE A 91 -7.53 19.22 -1.44
CA PHE A 91 -7.42 17.76 -1.50
C PHE A 91 -7.57 17.25 -2.93
N CYS A 92 -8.62 17.68 -3.64
CA CYS A 92 -8.87 17.26 -5.01
C CYS A 92 -7.79 17.76 -5.99
N ALA A 93 -7.32 19.01 -5.82
CA ALA A 93 -6.23 19.56 -6.61
C ALA A 93 -4.93 18.75 -6.43
N GLY A 94 -4.56 18.42 -5.19
CA GLY A 94 -3.37 17.62 -4.90
C GLY A 94 -3.43 16.18 -5.47
N LEU A 95 -4.63 15.59 -5.59
CA LEU A 95 -4.80 14.31 -6.29
C LEU A 95 -4.73 14.46 -7.81
N LEU A 96 -5.20 15.58 -8.36
CA LEU A 96 -5.09 15.86 -9.79
C LEU A 96 -3.65 16.09 -10.24
N GLU A 97 -2.84 16.80 -9.45
CA GLU A 97 -1.41 16.98 -9.70
C GLU A 97 -0.69 15.63 -9.82
N ARG A 98 -1.07 14.65 -9.00
CA ARG A 98 -0.52 13.30 -8.98
C ARG A 98 -1.41 12.27 -9.65
N TYR A 99 -2.30 12.70 -10.54
CA TYR A 99 -3.30 11.82 -11.13
C TYR A 99 -2.69 10.61 -11.86
N GLY A 100 -1.55 10.81 -12.52
CA GLY A 100 -0.80 9.75 -13.18
C GLY A 100 -0.34 8.66 -12.23
N ALA A 101 0.07 9.02 -11.02
CA ALA A 101 0.53 8.09 -9.99
C ALA A 101 -0.58 7.21 -9.38
N LEU A 102 -1.86 7.55 -9.57
CA LEU A 102 -2.98 6.65 -9.20
C LEU A 102 -3.08 5.43 -10.12
N TRP A 103 -2.52 5.52 -11.33
CA TRP A 103 -2.74 4.54 -12.41
C TRP A 103 -1.45 3.93 -12.95
N THR A 104 -0.33 4.04 -12.23
CA THR A 104 0.95 3.46 -12.65
C THR A 104 0.86 1.96 -12.84
N PHE A 105 0.12 1.26 -11.97
CA PHE A 105 -0.12 -0.17 -12.07
C PHE A 105 -0.79 -0.63 -13.38
N THR A 106 -1.45 0.29 -14.09
CA THR A 106 -2.02 -0.03 -15.42
C THR A 106 -1.01 0.09 -16.55
N ARG A 107 0.17 0.66 -16.29
CA ARG A 107 1.21 0.90 -17.30
C ARG A 107 2.48 0.09 -17.08
N VAL A 108 2.71 -0.34 -15.83
CA VAL A 108 3.92 -1.05 -15.43
C VAL A 108 3.53 -2.40 -14.85
N ALA A 109 3.93 -3.47 -15.53
CA ALA A 109 3.66 -4.84 -15.08
C ALA A 109 4.26 -5.10 -13.69
N GLY A 110 3.56 -5.87 -12.87
CA GLY A 110 4.01 -6.24 -11.53
C GLY A 110 3.84 -5.16 -10.46
N VAL A 111 3.41 -3.95 -10.82
CA VAL A 111 3.09 -2.90 -9.82
C VAL A 111 1.68 -3.13 -9.28
N PRO A 112 1.49 -3.36 -7.97
CA PRO A 112 0.16 -3.54 -7.40
C PRO A 112 -0.57 -2.19 -7.26
N ALA A 113 -1.89 -2.19 -7.42
CA ALA A 113 -2.74 -1.01 -7.21
C ALA A 113 -2.78 -0.55 -5.75
N THR A 114 -2.43 -1.43 -4.81
CA THR A 114 -2.45 -1.17 -3.36
C THR A 114 -1.18 -1.63 -2.69
N ASN A 115 -0.84 -1.01 -1.57
CA ASN A 115 0.31 -1.38 -0.73
C ASN A 115 -0.05 -2.40 0.38
N ASN A 116 -1.17 -3.11 0.24
CA ASN A 116 -1.70 -3.98 1.30
C ASN A 116 -0.72 -5.10 1.68
N THR A 117 0.08 -5.60 0.74
CA THR A 117 1.06 -6.67 1.00
C THR A 117 2.18 -6.17 1.90
N ALA A 118 2.79 -5.02 1.59
CA ALA A 118 3.81 -4.41 2.42
C ALA A 118 3.27 -4.00 3.80
N GLU A 119 2.04 -3.44 3.85
CA GLU A 119 1.39 -3.08 5.12
C GLU A 119 1.10 -4.29 6.00
N ARG A 120 0.71 -5.42 5.41
CA ARG A 120 0.52 -6.67 6.17
C ARG A 120 1.83 -7.17 6.77
N SER A 121 2.92 -7.10 6.05
CA SER A 121 4.25 -7.49 6.55
C SER A 121 4.68 -6.60 7.72
N LEU A 122 4.41 -5.30 7.65
CA LEU A 122 4.73 -4.35 8.71
C LEU A 122 3.75 -4.38 9.90
N ARG A 123 2.55 -4.95 9.73
CA ARG A 123 1.49 -4.91 10.75
C ARG A 123 1.95 -5.47 12.10
N HIS A 124 2.70 -6.56 12.10
CA HIS A 124 3.20 -7.16 13.33
C HIS A 124 4.21 -6.26 14.04
N ALA A 125 5.08 -5.59 13.29
CA ALA A 125 6.01 -4.60 13.83
C ALA A 125 5.27 -3.43 14.48
N VAL A 126 4.23 -2.92 13.81
CA VAL A 126 3.40 -1.82 14.33
C VAL A 126 2.64 -2.24 15.58
N MET A 127 2.05 -3.46 15.58
CA MET A 127 1.35 -4.00 16.77
C MET A 127 2.32 -4.19 17.94
N TRP A 128 3.47 -4.82 17.69
CA TRP A 128 4.50 -4.99 18.71
C TRP A 128 4.94 -3.63 19.30
N ARG A 129 5.24 -2.64 18.45
CA ARG A 129 5.62 -1.29 18.91
C ARG A 129 4.55 -0.64 19.79
N LYS A 130 3.26 -0.85 19.48
CA LYS A 130 2.15 -0.31 20.28
C LYS A 130 2.00 -0.97 21.64
N THR A 131 2.35 -2.26 21.74
CA THR A 131 2.21 -3.03 22.98
C THR A 131 3.47 -3.00 23.87
N SER A 132 4.66 -2.85 23.28
CA SER A 132 5.94 -2.84 24.00
C SER A 132 6.57 -1.45 24.15
N TYR A 133 5.88 -0.40 23.71
CA TYR A 133 6.38 0.98 23.69
C TYR A 133 7.67 1.20 22.87
N GLY A 134 8.06 0.22 22.04
CA GLY A 134 9.22 0.29 21.16
C GLY A 134 10.54 -0.03 21.86
N THR A 135 11.63 0.43 21.26
CA THR A 135 13.01 0.27 21.75
C THR A 135 13.58 1.63 22.15
N GLN A 136 14.53 1.63 23.10
CA GLN A 136 15.14 2.86 23.62
C GLN A 136 16.60 3.00 23.21
N THR A 137 17.19 2.01 22.53
CA THR A 137 18.60 2.00 22.14
C THR A 137 18.77 1.57 20.69
N ASP A 138 19.86 1.99 20.05
CA ASP A 138 20.20 1.56 18.69
C ASP A 138 20.43 0.05 18.60
N HIS A 139 21.00 -0.55 19.64
CA HIS A 139 21.15 -2.00 19.72
C HIS A 139 19.79 -2.70 19.73
N GLY A 140 18.84 -2.21 20.53
CA GLY A 140 17.46 -2.71 20.55
C GLY A 140 16.77 -2.53 19.19
N ASN A 141 16.93 -1.39 18.53
CA ASN A 141 16.41 -1.14 17.19
C ASN A 141 16.92 -2.19 16.18
N ARG A 142 18.23 -2.45 16.17
CA ARG A 142 18.85 -3.46 15.28
C ARG A 142 18.39 -4.86 15.58
N ALA A 143 18.22 -5.22 16.86
CA ALA A 143 17.72 -6.53 17.27
C ALA A 143 16.31 -6.76 16.74
N VAL A 144 15.41 -5.77 16.89
CA VAL A 144 14.03 -5.84 16.38
C VAL A 144 14.00 -5.91 14.85
N GLU A 145 14.79 -5.09 14.15
CA GLU A 145 14.91 -5.11 12.70
C GLU A 145 15.29 -6.51 12.19
N ARG A 146 16.31 -7.12 12.80
CA ARG A 146 16.78 -8.47 12.45
C ARG A 146 15.72 -9.53 12.70
N LEU A 147 15.08 -9.50 13.88
CA LEU A 147 14.03 -10.47 14.23
C LEU A 147 12.82 -10.36 13.31
N LEU A 148 12.39 -9.15 12.96
CA LEU A 148 11.29 -8.93 12.02
C LEU A 148 11.65 -9.40 10.61
N THR A 149 12.88 -9.16 10.17
CA THR A 149 13.39 -9.65 8.88
C THR A 149 13.38 -11.16 8.82
N ILE A 150 13.94 -11.83 9.82
CA ILE A 150 13.96 -13.31 9.92
C ILE A 150 12.53 -13.85 9.92
N ARG A 151 11.64 -13.27 10.74
CA ARG A 151 10.25 -13.70 10.83
C ARG A 151 9.54 -13.62 9.48
N GLU A 152 9.65 -12.51 8.76
CA GLU A 152 8.99 -12.34 7.47
C GLU A 152 9.63 -13.23 6.39
N THR A 153 10.95 -13.41 6.41
CA THR A 153 11.63 -14.34 5.51
C THR A 153 11.16 -15.77 5.72
N CYS A 154 11.11 -16.24 6.97
CA CYS A 154 10.58 -17.56 7.29
C CYS A 154 9.11 -17.71 6.85
N ARG A 155 8.29 -16.67 7.07
CA ARG A 155 6.88 -16.69 6.63
C ARG A 155 6.72 -16.81 5.11
N LEU A 156 7.59 -16.17 4.34
CA LEU A 156 7.53 -16.17 2.88
C LEU A 156 8.12 -17.43 2.24
N GLN A 157 9.13 -18.04 2.89
CA GLN A 157 9.87 -19.18 2.37
C GLN A 157 9.49 -20.51 3.03
N HIS A 158 8.49 -20.50 3.94
CA HIS A 158 7.95 -21.66 4.62
C HIS A 158 8.84 -22.38 5.67
N PRO A 159 10.10 -21.98 5.99
CA PRO A 159 10.77 -22.60 7.13
C PRO A 159 10.05 -22.25 8.44
N ARG A 160 10.04 -23.17 9.39
CA ARG A 160 9.48 -22.92 10.72
C ARG A 160 10.41 -21.98 11.48
N LEU A 161 9.94 -20.79 11.83
CA LEU A 161 10.71 -19.76 12.55
C LEU A 161 11.38 -20.31 13.81
N HIS A 162 10.64 -21.09 14.61
CA HIS A 162 11.18 -21.68 15.84
C HIS A 162 12.37 -22.61 15.54
N THR A 163 12.24 -23.50 14.58
CA THR A 163 13.33 -24.41 14.16
C THR A 163 14.54 -23.62 13.70
N TYR A 164 14.35 -22.66 12.82
CA TYR A 164 15.44 -21.81 12.33
C TYR A 164 16.18 -21.08 13.48
N LEU A 165 15.45 -20.48 14.41
CA LEU A 165 16.06 -19.78 15.55
C LEU A 165 16.81 -20.74 16.49
N THR A 166 16.26 -21.93 16.73
CA THR A 166 16.93 -22.96 17.54
C THR A 166 18.25 -23.39 16.88
N ASP A 167 18.22 -23.71 15.60
CA ASP A 167 19.40 -24.13 14.85
C ASP A 167 20.45 -23.02 14.79
N ALA A 168 20.03 -21.78 14.55
CA ALA A 168 20.93 -20.63 14.50
C ALA A 168 21.62 -20.37 15.85
N ILE A 169 20.89 -20.46 16.96
CA ILE A 169 21.44 -20.29 18.32
C ILE A 169 22.39 -21.44 18.63
N THR A 170 22.02 -22.68 18.32
CA THR A 170 22.86 -23.87 18.54
C THR A 170 24.16 -23.77 17.75
N ALA A 171 24.09 -23.42 16.45
CA ALA A 171 25.27 -23.22 15.63
C ALA A 171 26.19 -22.14 16.21
N HIS A 172 25.62 -21.01 16.63
CA HIS A 172 26.39 -19.91 17.25
C HIS A 172 27.11 -20.38 18.55
N GLN A 173 26.42 -21.13 19.40
CA GLN A 173 27.00 -21.65 20.64
C GLN A 173 28.17 -22.62 20.39
N HIS A 174 28.13 -23.36 19.28
CA HIS A 174 29.19 -24.29 18.88
C HIS A 174 30.25 -23.68 17.97
N GLY A 175 30.23 -22.34 17.75
CA GLY A 175 31.18 -21.66 16.88
C GLY A 175 31.03 -22.01 15.39
N GLN A 176 29.88 -22.56 14.99
CA GLN A 176 29.58 -22.93 13.62
C GLN A 176 28.94 -21.77 12.86
N PRO A 177 29.09 -21.69 11.54
CA PRO A 177 28.44 -20.68 10.75
C PRO A 177 26.90 -20.85 10.81
N VAL A 178 26.21 -19.76 11.08
CA VAL A 178 24.75 -19.72 11.06
C VAL A 178 24.30 -19.63 9.59
N LEU A 179 23.49 -20.59 9.16
CA LEU A 179 22.90 -20.59 7.81
C LEU A 179 21.96 -19.41 7.65
N ALA A 180 22.06 -18.72 6.52
CA ALA A 180 21.07 -17.69 6.17
C ALA A 180 19.69 -18.33 5.97
N PRO A 181 18.58 -17.66 6.35
CA PRO A 181 17.24 -18.20 6.13
C PRO A 181 16.86 -18.19 4.64
N LEU A 182 17.63 -17.51 3.81
CA LEU A 182 17.51 -17.48 2.34
C LEU A 182 18.24 -18.70 1.76
N GLN A 183 17.48 -19.68 1.31
CA GLN A 183 17.99 -20.63 0.34
C GLN A 183 17.80 -19.99 -1.05
N ALA A 184 18.89 -19.94 -1.81
CA ALA A 184 18.92 -19.45 -3.19
C ALA A 184 18.04 -20.32 -4.09
#